data_9b17258c07d48796ee73671a2b7222fb
#
_entry.id   9b17258c07d48796ee73671a2b7222fb
#
_cell.length_a   1.000
_cell.length_b   1.000
_cell.length_c   1.000
_cell.angle_alpha   90.00
_cell.angle_beta   90.00
_cell.angle_gamma   90.00
#
_symmetry.space_group_name_H-M   'P 1'
#
loop_
_entity.id
_entity.type
_entity.pdbx_description
1 polymer ?
#
loop_
_entity_poly.entity_id
_entity_poly.type
_entity_poly.pdbx_seq_one_letter_code
_entity_poly.pdbx_strand_id
1 'polypeptide(L)'
;MSDTTMITGLTENTGKAGDRPDISVLSRNDGGNVVRLSFLSGQTMPDHCAGRPILVIGQTGEIDFTVGDTTTRLETGVAIHVNANIPHALEARTDAVVTLVVLENPTGGNSSGN
;
A
#
# COMPACT_ATOMS: atom_id res chain seq x y z
N MET A 1 -2.26 0.08 -28.73
CA MET A 1 -1.68 0.11 -27.38
C MET A 1 -1.84 1.49 -26.78
N SER A 2 -2.29 1.55 -25.57
CA SER A 2 -2.50 2.82 -24.89
C SER A 2 -1.25 3.28 -24.17
N ASP A 3 -0.96 4.57 -24.24
CA ASP A 3 0.12 5.17 -23.46
C ASP A 3 -0.33 5.47 -22.03
N THR A 4 -1.61 5.36 -21.75
CA THR A 4 -2.18 5.68 -20.42
C THR A 4 -3.12 4.58 -19.97
N THR A 5 -3.24 4.45 -18.66
CA THR A 5 -4.18 3.52 -18.03
C THR A 5 -4.98 4.28 -16.99
N MET A 6 -6.32 4.25 -17.13
CA MET A 6 -7.20 4.84 -16.11
C MET A 6 -7.44 3.79 -15.03
N ILE A 7 -7.24 4.19 -13.78
CA ILE A 7 -7.45 3.30 -12.63
C ILE A 7 -8.59 3.89 -11.81
N THR A 8 -9.64 3.11 -11.61
CA THR A 8 -10.83 3.55 -10.89
C THR A 8 -11.09 2.67 -9.68
N GLY A 9 -12.04 3.05 -8.85
CA GLY A 9 -12.43 2.26 -7.69
C GLY A 9 -11.48 2.39 -6.53
N LEU A 10 -10.67 3.45 -6.47
CA LEU A 10 -9.66 3.59 -5.41
C LEU A 10 -10.26 3.71 -4.02
N THR A 11 -11.52 4.10 -3.90
CA THR A 11 -12.17 4.25 -2.60
C THR A 11 -13.18 3.14 -2.30
N GLU A 12 -13.35 2.18 -3.20
CA GLU A 12 -14.25 1.07 -2.94
C GLU A 12 -13.70 0.17 -1.83
N ASN A 13 -14.56 -0.18 -0.88
CA ASN A 13 -14.19 -1.13 0.16
C ASN A 13 -14.82 -2.49 -0.14
N THR A 14 -13.98 -3.43 -0.56
CA THR A 14 -14.40 -4.80 -0.84
C THR A 14 -14.01 -5.75 0.29
N GLY A 15 -13.78 -5.21 1.48
CA GLY A 15 -13.39 -6.00 2.64
C GLY A 15 -14.42 -7.05 3.01
N LYS A 16 -13.94 -8.14 3.56
CA LYS A 16 -14.73 -9.28 3.98
C LYS A 16 -14.40 -9.64 5.40
N ALA A 17 -15.35 -10.23 6.11
CA ALA A 17 -15.12 -10.68 7.48
C ALA A 17 -13.90 -11.62 7.53
N GLY A 18 -13.12 -11.51 8.59
CA GLY A 18 -11.91 -12.27 8.80
C GLY A 18 -10.84 -11.39 9.42
N ASP A 19 -9.62 -11.91 9.48
CA ASP A 19 -8.53 -11.22 10.16
C ASP A 19 -7.76 -10.28 9.23
N ARG A 20 -7.90 -10.45 7.93
CA ARG A 20 -7.06 -9.77 6.95
C ARG A 20 -7.85 -8.94 5.97
N PRO A 21 -7.26 -7.88 5.42
CA PRO A 21 -7.92 -7.08 4.39
C PRO A 21 -8.06 -7.85 3.08
N ASP A 22 -8.96 -7.37 2.25
CA ASP A 22 -9.07 -7.84 0.88
C ASP A 22 -8.03 -7.12 0.02
N ILE A 23 -7.31 -7.87 -0.79
CA ILE A 23 -6.25 -7.35 -1.63
C ILE A 23 -6.67 -7.48 -3.09
N SER A 24 -6.77 -6.35 -3.78
CA SER A 24 -7.17 -6.31 -5.19
C SER A 24 -6.11 -5.61 -6.02
N VAL A 25 -5.55 -6.30 -7.00
CA VAL A 25 -4.62 -5.68 -7.93
C VAL A 25 -5.44 -4.93 -8.98
N LEU A 26 -5.33 -3.61 -8.99
CA LEU A 26 -6.11 -2.78 -9.90
C LEU A 26 -5.41 -2.54 -11.24
N SER A 27 -4.07 -2.55 -11.25
CA SER A 27 -3.32 -2.25 -12.45
C SER A 27 -1.90 -2.79 -12.35
N ARG A 28 -1.41 -3.35 -13.45
CA ARG A 28 -0.01 -3.75 -13.60
C ARG A 28 0.56 -3.01 -14.80
N ASN A 29 1.49 -2.12 -14.54
CA ASN A 29 2.11 -1.30 -15.58
C ASN A 29 3.61 -1.23 -15.37
N ASP A 30 4.30 -0.71 -16.38
CA ASP A 30 5.73 -0.45 -16.28
C ASP A 30 5.95 0.55 -15.12
N GLY A 31 6.97 0.33 -14.34
CA GLY A 31 7.34 1.20 -13.25
C GLY A 31 6.61 0.93 -11.94
N GLY A 32 5.43 0.34 -11.97
CA GLY A 32 4.72 0.05 -10.74
C GLY A 32 3.36 -0.58 -10.92
N ASN A 33 2.94 -1.31 -9.90
CA ASN A 33 1.61 -1.90 -9.84
C ASN A 33 0.78 -1.15 -8.80
N VAL A 34 -0.51 -1.03 -9.06
CA VAL A 34 -1.44 -0.38 -8.14
C VAL A 34 -2.35 -1.44 -7.53
N VAL A 35 -2.36 -1.48 -6.21
CA VAL A 35 -3.10 -2.47 -5.42
C VAL A 35 -4.01 -1.73 -4.46
N ARG A 36 -5.22 -2.21 -4.29
CA ARG A 36 -6.14 -1.68 -3.29
C ARG A 36 -6.20 -2.66 -2.13
N LEU A 37 -6.00 -2.13 -0.92
CA LEU A 37 -6.20 -2.88 0.33
C LEU A 37 -7.48 -2.36 0.96
N SER A 38 -8.45 -3.25 1.13
CA SER A 38 -9.74 -2.91 1.72
C SER A 38 -9.84 -3.57 3.09
N PHE A 39 -9.93 -2.74 4.14
CA PHE A 39 -9.97 -3.21 5.51
C PHE A 39 -11.34 -3.01 6.11
N LEU A 40 -11.80 -4.00 6.86
CA LEU A 40 -12.83 -3.79 7.87
C LEU A 40 -12.14 -3.47 9.19
N SER A 41 -12.82 -2.73 10.06
CA SER A 41 -12.27 -2.32 11.35
C SER A 41 -11.68 -3.51 12.11
N GLY A 42 -10.47 -3.35 12.62
CA GLY A 42 -9.76 -4.37 13.38
C GLY A 42 -8.91 -5.33 12.56
N GLN A 43 -9.05 -5.33 11.25
CA GLN A 43 -8.23 -6.22 10.41
C GLN A 43 -6.78 -5.74 10.37
N THR A 44 -5.87 -6.68 10.21
CA THR A 44 -4.44 -6.39 10.27
C THR A 44 -3.69 -7.05 9.13
N MET A 45 -2.59 -6.40 8.76
CA MET A 45 -1.51 -7.04 8.00
C MET A 45 -0.30 -7.03 8.94
N PRO A 46 0.09 -8.20 9.48
CA PRO A 46 1.21 -8.24 10.42
C PRO A 46 2.53 -7.95 9.71
N ASP A 47 3.59 -7.82 10.49
CA ASP A 47 4.91 -7.50 9.97
C ASP A 47 5.26 -8.33 8.75
N HIS A 48 5.59 -7.66 7.69
CA HIS A 48 6.13 -8.26 6.49
C HIS A 48 6.96 -7.22 5.76
N CYS A 49 7.73 -7.65 4.78
CA CYS A 49 8.48 -6.72 3.94
C CYS A 49 8.32 -7.11 2.48
N ALA A 50 8.40 -6.10 1.64
CA ALA A 50 8.38 -6.29 0.19
C ALA A 50 9.80 -6.15 -0.34
N GLY A 51 10.16 -6.93 -1.35
CA GLY A 51 11.46 -6.82 -2.00
C GLY A 51 11.60 -5.60 -2.90
N ARG A 52 10.56 -4.77 -2.96
CA ARG A 52 10.50 -3.55 -3.79
C ARG A 52 10.01 -2.40 -2.93
N PRO A 53 10.40 -1.17 -3.26
CA PRO A 53 9.86 -0.02 -2.52
C PRO A 53 8.37 0.10 -2.78
N ILE A 54 7.65 0.65 -1.81
CA ILE A 54 6.21 0.85 -1.92
C ILE A 54 5.83 2.25 -1.51
N LEU A 55 4.72 2.72 -2.06
CA LEU A 55 4.09 3.96 -1.65
C LEU A 55 2.68 3.59 -1.18
N VAL A 56 2.36 3.93 0.07
CA VAL A 56 1.08 3.60 0.68
C VAL A 56 0.30 4.89 0.87
N ILE A 57 -0.89 4.96 0.31
CA ILE A 57 -1.68 6.18 0.27
C ILE A 57 -3.03 5.93 0.92
N GLY A 58 -3.36 6.72 1.95
CA GLY A 58 -4.66 6.63 2.60
C GLY A 58 -5.77 7.19 1.71
N GLN A 59 -6.82 6.42 1.49
CA GLN A 59 -7.97 6.84 0.70
C GLN A 59 -9.17 7.12 1.59
N THR A 60 -9.54 6.19 2.46
CA THR A 60 -10.65 6.35 3.40
C THR A 60 -10.29 5.71 4.73
N GLY A 61 -10.92 6.20 5.81
CA GLY A 61 -10.74 5.61 7.13
C GLY A 61 -9.37 5.87 7.74
N GLU A 62 -9.07 5.11 8.78
CA GLU A 62 -7.85 5.30 9.58
C GLU A 62 -7.14 3.98 9.79
N ILE A 63 -5.84 3.98 9.55
CA ILE A 63 -4.98 2.81 9.71
C ILE A 63 -3.75 3.23 10.51
N ASP A 64 -3.37 2.39 11.49
CA ASP A 64 -2.08 2.54 12.15
C ASP A 64 -1.04 1.81 11.31
N PHE A 65 -0.03 2.54 10.86
CA PHE A 65 1.06 2.03 10.05
C PHE A 65 2.32 2.03 10.91
N THR A 66 2.89 0.85 11.11
CA THR A 66 4.00 0.68 12.06
C THR A 66 5.25 0.19 11.34
N VAL A 67 6.36 0.90 11.58
CA VAL A 67 7.70 0.48 11.16
C VAL A 67 8.57 0.54 12.41
N GLY A 68 9.11 -0.60 12.85
CA GLY A 68 9.88 -0.66 14.08
C GLY A 68 9.06 -0.18 15.26
N ASP A 69 9.56 0.83 15.96
CA ASP A 69 8.90 1.39 17.13
C ASP A 69 8.00 2.60 16.80
N THR A 70 7.89 2.95 15.53
CA THR A 70 7.18 4.16 15.11
C THR A 70 5.85 3.78 14.47
N THR A 71 4.76 4.33 15.00
CA THR A 71 3.44 4.17 14.42
C THR A 71 2.94 5.51 13.91
N THR A 72 2.51 5.52 12.65
CA THR A 72 1.99 6.72 11.99
C THR A 72 0.55 6.46 11.58
N ARG A 73 -0.32 7.46 11.74
CA ARG A 73 -1.70 7.35 11.31
C ARG A 73 -1.77 7.59 9.80
N LEU A 74 -2.23 6.57 9.08
CA LEU A 74 -2.48 6.66 7.65
C LEU A 74 -3.96 6.91 7.44
N GLU A 75 -4.28 8.04 6.83
CA GLU A 75 -5.66 8.46 6.60
C GLU A 75 -5.73 9.22 5.28
N THR A 76 -6.91 9.68 4.91
CA THR A 76 -7.10 10.39 3.65
C THR A 76 -6.12 11.55 3.53
N GLY A 77 -5.38 11.57 2.42
CA GLY A 77 -4.43 12.64 2.16
C GLY A 77 -3.03 12.40 2.70
N VAL A 78 -2.79 11.27 3.36
CA VAL A 78 -1.48 10.91 3.89
C VAL A 78 -0.89 9.79 3.06
N ALA A 79 0.38 9.89 2.73
CA ALA A 79 1.10 8.82 2.04
C ALA A 79 2.42 8.52 2.76
N ILE A 80 2.82 7.26 2.73
CA ILE A 80 4.06 6.81 3.34
C ILE A 80 4.84 6.03 2.29
N HIS A 81 6.09 6.41 2.09
CA HIS A 81 7.00 5.66 1.22
C HIS A 81 7.86 4.75 2.08
N VAL A 82 7.96 3.49 1.69
CA VAL A 82 8.77 2.50 2.41
C VAL A 82 9.81 1.93 1.45
N ASN A 83 11.07 2.00 1.82
CA ASN A 83 12.14 1.40 1.03
C ASN A 83 12.01 -0.11 1.00
N ALA A 84 12.63 -0.74 -0.01
CA ALA A 84 12.60 -2.19 -0.14
C ALA A 84 13.14 -2.87 1.13
N ASN A 85 12.52 -3.99 1.48
CA ASN A 85 12.97 -4.86 2.57
C ASN A 85 12.83 -4.27 3.98
N ILE A 86 12.04 -3.21 4.14
CA ILE A 86 11.75 -2.66 5.47
C ILE A 86 10.46 -3.29 5.99
N PRO A 87 10.50 -4.01 7.12
CA PRO A 87 9.28 -4.61 7.68
C PRO A 87 8.29 -3.54 8.12
N HIS A 88 7.02 -3.79 7.86
CA HIS A 88 5.95 -2.86 8.24
C HIS A 88 4.67 -3.64 8.52
N ALA A 89 3.78 -3.04 9.29
CA ALA A 89 2.51 -3.63 9.67
C ALA A 89 1.40 -2.59 9.60
N LEU A 90 0.20 -3.04 9.30
CA LEU A 90 -0.98 -2.18 9.23
C LEU A 90 -2.07 -2.74 10.13
N GLU A 91 -2.77 -1.86 10.82
CA GLU A 91 -3.95 -2.23 11.61
C GLU A 91 -5.05 -1.19 11.38
N ALA A 92 -6.22 -1.66 10.95
CA ALA A 92 -7.33 -0.77 10.67
C ALA A 92 -8.05 -0.37 11.96
N ARG A 93 -8.13 0.93 12.22
CA ARG A 93 -8.90 1.47 13.35
C ARG A 93 -10.37 1.59 13.00
N THR A 94 -10.66 1.84 11.73
CA THR A 94 -12.01 1.90 11.19
C THR A 94 -12.01 1.10 9.90
N ASP A 95 -13.16 0.92 9.28
CA ASP A 95 -13.18 0.47 7.89
C ASP A 95 -12.34 1.46 7.10
N ALA A 96 -11.45 0.96 6.26
CA ALA A 96 -10.48 1.82 5.58
C ALA A 96 -10.05 1.24 4.25
N VAL A 97 -9.69 2.12 3.33
CA VAL A 97 -9.17 1.74 2.03
C VAL A 97 -7.85 2.45 1.81
N VAL A 98 -6.88 1.70 1.33
CA VAL A 98 -5.54 2.18 1.11
C VAL A 98 -5.09 1.78 -0.30
N THR A 99 -4.40 2.68 -0.98
CA THR A 99 -3.75 2.38 -2.25
C THR A 99 -2.29 2.04 -1.97
N LEU A 100 -1.89 0.88 -2.43
CA LEU A 100 -0.51 0.43 -2.36
C LEU A 100 0.07 0.47 -3.77
N VAL A 101 1.11 1.27 -3.98
CA VAL A 101 1.83 1.29 -5.24
C VAL A 101 3.14 0.54 -5.05
N VAL A 102 3.27 -0.59 -5.74
CA VAL A 102 4.50 -1.38 -5.69
C VAL A 102 5.40 -0.87 -6.80
N LEU A 103 6.49 -0.22 -6.43
CA LEU A 103 7.39 0.44 -7.38
C LEU A 103 8.46 -0.53 -7.87
N GLU A 104 9.04 -0.25 -9.03
CA GLU A 104 10.19 -1.01 -9.48
C GLU A 104 11.40 -0.68 -8.61
N ASN A 105 12.26 -1.66 -8.42
CA ASN A 105 13.54 -1.40 -7.80
C ASN A 105 14.35 -0.48 -8.70
N PRO A 106 15.15 0.43 -8.12
CA PRO A 106 16.09 1.21 -8.94
C PRO A 106 16.97 0.25 -9.74
N THR A 107 17.18 0.55 -11.02
CA THR A 107 18.13 -0.23 -11.79
C THR A 107 19.50 0.02 -11.19
N GLY A 108 20.20 -1.07 -10.94
CA GLY A 108 21.47 -0.99 -10.27
C GLY A 108 22.45 -0.17 -11.04
N GLY A 109 22.69 0.28 -11.44
CA GLY A 109 23.50 1.05 -12.07
C GLY A 109 23.36 2.43 -11.65
N ASN A 110 23.16 2.27 -11.86
CA ASN A 110 23.20 3.13 -11.72
C ASN A 110 23.29 3.72 -10.78
N SER A 111 23.28 3.41 -10.62
CA SER A 111 23.37 3.79 -9.84
C SER A 111 24.05 4.22 -9.34
N SER A 112 24.28 4.38 -9.52
CA SER A 112 24.94 4.73 -9.05
C SER A 112 24.98 5.44 -8.73
N GLY A 113 24.71 5.54 -8.92
CA GLY A 113 24.67 6.16 -8.49
C GLY A 113 24.50 6.61 -8.32
N ASN A 114 24.39 6.76 -8.54
CA ASN A 114 24.17 7.08 -8.19
C ASN A 114 24.21 7.24 -7.79
#